data_e9994825a98fea689975b5836e6990eb
#
_entry.id   e9994825a98fea689975b5836e6990eb
#
_cell.length_a   1.000
_cell.length_b   1.000
_cell.length_c   1.000
_cell.angle_alpha   90.00
_cell.angle_beta   90.00
_cell.angle_gamma   90.00
#
_symmetry.space_group_name_H-M   'P 1'
#
loop_
_entity.id
_entity.type
_entity.pdbx_description
1 polymer ?
#
loop_
_entity_poly.entity_id
_entity_poly.type
_entity_poly.pdbx_seq_one_letter_code
_entity_poly.pdbx_strand_id
1 'polypeptide(L)'
;MQAHPFGGGWVEVIVGPMFSGKSEELIRRVTRALIAKQRVQVFKPAIDDRYDAIAVASHAGRTLEAEPVSDTADVRSRLQEDVEVVAIDEAQFFDGELPGLVQDLADEGKRIIVAGLDLDFRGEPFGPLPILLARAEHVEKLTAICRCGRAATRTQRLIGG
;
A
#
# COMPACT_ATOMS: atom_id res chain seq x y z
N MET A 1 -5.20 14.66 -8.13
CA MET A 1 -5.56 14.98 -6.73
C MET A 1 -4.97 16.32 -6.37
N GLN A 2 -5.73 17.13 -5.69
CA GLN A 2 -5.29 18.46 -5.30
C GLN A 2 -4.42 18.40 -4.06
N ALA A 3 -3.54 19.38 -3.89
CA ALA A 3 -2.74 19.52 -2.69
C ALA A 3 -3.65 19.70 -1.47
N HIS A 4 -3.20 19.18 -0.34
CA HIS A 4 -3.96 19.32 0.90
C HIS A 4 -4.02 20.80 1.32
N PRO A 5 -5.19 21.30 1.79
CA PRO A 5 -5.35 22.71 2.08
C PRO A 5 -4.42 23.25 3.18
N PHE A 6 -3.85 22.38 4.00
CA PHE A 6 -2.92 22.78 5.05
C PHE A 6 -1.45 22.74 4.60
N GLY A 7 -1.19 22.63 3.30
CA GLY A 7 0.16 22.73 2.76
C GLY A 7 1.09 21.55 3.07
N GLY A 8 0.64 20.60 3.86
CA GLY A 8 1.39 19.37 4.15
C GLY A 8 1.16 18.32 3.11
N GLY A 9 1.77 17.17 3.33
CA GLY A 9 1.45 15.97 2.56
C GLY A 9 0.17 15.34 3.05
N TRP A 10 -0.11 14.16 2.54
CA TRP A 10 -1.30 13.41 2.94
C TRP A 10 -1.06 11.92 2.78
N VAL A 11 -1.95 11.14 3.38
CA VAL A 11 -1.88 9.68 3.36
C VAL A 11 -3.11 9.13 2.66
N GLU A 12 -2.89 8.26 1.68
CA GLU A 12 -3.93 7.51 0.98
C GLU A 12 -3.75 6.04 1.33
N VAL A 13 -4.82 5.37 1.70
CA VAL A 13 -4.78 3.95 2.03
C VAL A 13 -5.77 3.20 1.14
N ILE A 14 -5.27 2.16 0.48
CA ILE A 14 -6.06 1.29 -0.39
C ILE A 14 -6.11 -0.08 0.30
N VAL A 15 -7.29 -0.49 0.71
CA VAL A 15 -7.47 -1.77 1.40
C VAL A 15 -8.53 -2.62 0.71
N GLY A 16 -8.56 -3.87 1.07
CA GLY A 16 -9.51 -4.83 0.55
C GLY A 16 -8.92 -6.23 0.55
N PRO A 17 -9.73 -7.26 0.30
CA PRO A 17 -9.26 -8.63 0.26
C PRO A 17 -8.38 -8.89 -0.96
N MET A 18 -7.77 -10.07 -1.01
CA MET A 18 -7.05 -10.50 -2.22
C MET A 18 -8.00 -10.48 -3.42
N PHE A 19 -7.45 -10.19 -4.59
CA PHE A 19 -8.18 -10.12 -5.86
C PHE A 19 -9.22 -8.99 -5.91
N SER A 20 -9.06 -7.97 -5.06
CA SER A 20 -9.95 -6.79 -5.08
C SER A 20 -9.45 -5.67 -5.99
N GLY A 21 -8.22 -5.79 -6.55
CA GLY A 21 -7.66 -4.76 -7.41
C GLY A 21 -6.77 -3.74 -6.71
N LYS A 22 -6.29 -4.04 -5.49
CA LYS A 22 -5.42 -3.11 -4.75
C LYS A 22 -4.12 -2.81 -5.49
N SER A 23 -3.45 -3.84 -6.01
CA SER A 23 -2.19 -3.65 -6.73
C SER A 23 -2.39 -2.86 -8.02
N GLU A 24 -3.48 -3.09 -8.72
CA GLU A 24 -3.82 -2.33 -9.93
C GLU A 24 -4.05 -0.86 -9.61
N GLU A 25 -4.76 -0.57 -8.53
CA GLU A 25 -5.01 0.80 -8.11
C GLU A 25 -3.72 1.50 -7.65
N LEU A 26 -2.86 0.78 -6.92
CA LEU A 26 -1.56 1.30 -6.53
C LEU A 26 -0.71 1.64 -7.75
N ILE A 27 -0.63 0.72 -8.72
CA ILE A 27 0.12 0.91 -9.96
C ILE A 27 -0.45 2.12 -10.72
N ARG A 28 -1.76 2.25 -10.79
CA ARG A 28 -2.41 3.37 -11.48
C ARG A 28 -1.99 4.71 -10.86
N ARG A 29 -2.05 4.83 -9.54
CA ARG A 29 -1.70 6.07 -8.85
C ARG A 29 -0.22 6.42 -9.01
N VAL A 30 0.66 5.43 -8.88
CA VAL A 30 2.10 5.65 -9.04
C VAL A 30 2.43 6.01 -10.48
N THR A 31 1.82 5.34 -11.46
CA THR A 31 2.03 5.64 -12.87
C THR A 31 1.64 7.09 -13.17
N ARG A 32 0.52 7.57 -12.63
CA ARG A 32 0.11 8.96 -12.83
C ARG A 32 1.10 9.94 -12.20
N ALA A 33 1.65 9.60 -11.03
CA ALA A 33 2.68 10.43 -10.39
C ALA A 33 3.94 10.48 -11.26
N LEU A 34 4.37 9.35 -11.82
CA LEU A 34 5.53 9.28 -12.70
C LEU A 34 5.31 10.08 -13.99
N ILE A 35 4.11 10.02 -14.58
CA ILE A 35 3.75 10.81 -15.75
C ILE A 35 3.85 12.30 -15.42
N ALA A 36 3.46 12.70 -14.21
CA ALA A 36 3.58 14.07 -13.72
C ALA A 36 5.02 14.44 -13.35
N LYS A 37 5.99 13.56 -13.61
CA LYS A 37 7.42 13.75 -13.34
C LYS A 37 7.74 13.95 -11.86
N GLN A 38 6.94 13.36 -10.99
CA GLN A 38 7.22 13.34 -9.57
C GLN A 38 8.24 12.25 -9.25
N ARG A 39 9.03 12.47 -8.20
CA ARG A 39 10.01 11.48 -7.73
C ARG A 39 9.31 10.51 -6.80
N VAL A 40 9.26 9.25 -7.20
CA VAL A 40 8.50 8.20 -6.51
C VAL A 40 9.45 7.10 -6.05
N GLN A 41 9.27 6.64 -4.81
CA GLN A 41 9.87 5.40 -4.34
C GLN A 41 8.75 4.45 -3.94
N VAL A 42 8.92 3.17 -4.29
CA VAL A 42 7.94 2.13 -3.98
C VAL A 42 8.63 1.05 -3.16
N PHE A 43 8.01 0.65 -2.07
CA PHE A 43 8.55 -0.36 -1.16
C PHE A 43 7.57 -1.50 -0.97
N LYS A 44 8.10 -2.68 -0.74
CA LYS A 44 7.30 -3.85 -0.34
C LYS A 44 8.10 -4.72 0.63
N PRO A 45 7.43 -5.55 1.44
CA PRO A 45 8.15 -6.44 2.35
C PRO A 45 8.94 -7.50 1.59
N ALA A 46 10.14 -7.81 2.06
CA ALA A 46 11.02 -8.82 1.47
C ALA A 46 10.71 -10.23 1.99
N ILE A 47 9.43 -10.56 2.15
CA ILE A 47 9.01 -11.86 2.70
C ILE A 47 8.56 -12.84 1.62
N ASP A 48 8.30 -12.35 0.41
CA ASP A 48 7.84 -13.19 -0.69
C ASP A 48 8.92 -13.23 -1.77
N ASP A 49 9.68 -14.31 -1.79
CA ASP A 49 10.75 -14.51 -2.75
C ASP A 49 10.36 -15.44 -3.90
N ARG A 50 9.09 -15.86 -3.98
CA ARG A 50 8.61 -16.79 -4.99
C ARG A 50 8.47 -16.17 -6.37
N TYR A 51 8.38 -14.85 -6.43
CA TYR A 51 8.22 -14.07 -7.65
C TYR A 51 9.26 -12.96 -7.69
N ASP A 52 9.12 -12.04 -8.63
CA ASP A 52 10.03 -10.91 -8.71
C ASP A 52 10.02 -10.13 -7.39
N ALA A 53 11.10 -10.25 -6.64
CA ALA A 53 11.24 -9.59 -5.34
C ALA A 53 11.27 -8.06 -5.46
N ILE A 54 11.38 -7.53 -6.65
CA ILE A 54 11.49 -6.11 -6.92
C ILE A 54 10.29 -5.54 -7.66
N ALA A 55 9.19 -6.30 -7.74
CA ALA A 55 8.03 -5.85 -8.53
C ALA A 55 6.74 -5.96 -7.76
N VAL A 56 5.86 -5.00 -7.96
CA VAL A 56 4.44 -5.10 -7.62
C VAL A 56 3.71 -5.54 -8.88
N ALA A 57 2.99 -6.65 -8.81
CA ALA A 57 2.30 -7.21 -9.96
C ALA A 57 0.79 -7.16 -9.78
N SER A 58 0.07 -6.83 -10.85
CA SER A 58 -1.38 -6.92 -10.90
C SER A 58 -1.82 -8.13 -11.71
N HIS A 59 -3.09 -8.52 -11.56
CA HIS A 59 -3.68 -9.60 -12.36
C HIS A 59 -3.80 -9.25 -13.84
N ALA A 60 -3.74 -7.98 -14.18
CA ALA A 60 -3.73 -7.53 -15.57
C ALA A 60 -2.34 -7.61 -16.22
N GLY A 61 -1.35 -8.17 -15.53
CA GLY A 61 0.01 -8.30 -16.04
C GLY A 61 0.86 -7.05 -15.93
N ARG A 62 0.34 -5.98 -15.32
CA ARG A 62 1.12 -4.77 -15.06
C ARG A 62 2.07 -4.99 -13.90
N THR A 63 3.25 -4.42 -14.00
CA THR A 63 4.24 -4.48 -12.92
C THR A 63 4.76 -3.08 -12.62
N LEU A 64 5.22 -2.91 -11.39
CA LEU A 64 5.83 -1.69 -10.90
C LEU A 64 7.06 -2.07 -10.10
N GLU A 65 8.19 -1.45 -10.40
CA GLU A 65 9.43 -1.72 -9.68
C GLU A 65 9.32 -1.24 -8.24
N ALA A 66 9.66 -2.11 -7.29
CA ALA A 66 9.58 -1.83 -5.86
C ALA A 66 10.84 -2.31 -5.16
N GLU A 67 11.28 -1.59 -4.13
CA GLU A 67 12.42 -1.99 -3.31
C GLU A 67 11.94 -2.93 -2.20
N PRO A 68 12.47 -4.16 -2.12
CA PRO A 68 12.14 -5.04 -1.00
C PRO A 68 12.86 -4.55 0.26
N VAL A 69 12.12 -4.52 1.36
CA VAL A 69 12.62 -4.03 2.65
C VAL A 69 12.27 -5.01 3.77
N SER A 70 13.07 -5.01 4.82
CA SER A 70 12.86 -5.92 5.95
C SER A 70 11.84 -5.39 6.94
N ASP A 71 11.79 -4.07 7.14
CA ASP A 71 10.92 -3.43 8.14
C ASP A 71 10.82 -1.93 7.88
N THR A 72 10.14 -1.23 8.79
CA THR A 72 9.97 0.22 8.70
C THR A 72 11.32 0.96 8.77
N ALA A 73 12.22 0.52 9.63
CA ALA A 73 13.54 1.15 9.75
C ALA A 73 14.32 1.05 8.44
N ASP A 74 14.18 -0.06 7.72
CA ASP A 74 14.82 -0.26 6.42
C ASP A 74 14.26 0.72 5.37
N VAL A 75 12.95 0.94 5.38
CA VAL A 75 12.34 1.97 4.51
C VAL A 75 12.97 3.33 4.82
N ARG A 76 13.04 3.69 6.09
CA ARG A 76 13.57 4.98 6.53
C ARG A 76 15.01 5.19 6.04
N SER A 77 15.83 4.14 6.08
CA SER A 77 17.22 4.20 5.66
C SER A 77 17.39 4.37 4.14
N ARG A 78 16.39 3.98 3.36
CA ARG A 78 16.45 4.01 1.89
C ARG A 78 15.77 5.21 1.27
N LEU A 79 15.08 6.02 2.06
CA LEU A 79 14.36 7.18 1.54
C LEU A 79 15.34 8.24 1.04
N GLN A 80 15.09 8.70 -0.17
CA GLN A 80 15.82 9.82 -0.77
C GLN A 80 15.21 11.13 -0.27
N GLU A 81 16.07 12.15 -0.08
CA GLU A 81 15.62 13.45 0.44
C GLU A 81 14.59 14.12 -0.48
N ASP A 82 14.77 13.94 -1.77
CA ASP A 82 13.96 14.62 -2.78
C ASP A 82 12.73 13.81 -3.20
N VAL A 83 12.45 12.68 -2.57
CA VAL A 83 11.27 11.89 -2.90
C VAL A 83 10.00 12.68 -2.58
N GLU A 84 9.03 12.63 -3.50
CA GLU A 84 7.78 13.37 -3.37
C GLU A 84 6.61 12.45 -3.06
N VAL A 85 6.66 11.22 -3.58
CA VAL A 85 5.61 10.22 -3.41
C VAL A 85 6.24 8.93 -2.92
N VAL A 86 5.73 8.39 -1.83
CA VAL A 86 6.19 7.11 -1.27
C VAL A 86 5.02 6.14 -1.30
N ALA A 87 5.20 5.03 -1.98
CA ALA A 87 4.18 3.98 -2.07
C ALA A 87 4.66 2.74 -1.33
N ILE A 88 3.79 2.13 -0.55
CA ILE A 88 4.10 0.95 0.25
C ILE A 88 3.04 -0.10 -0.04
N ASP A 89 3.46 -1.25 -0.58
CA ASP A 89 2.57 -2.37 -0.84
C ASP A 89 2.70 -3.42 0.26
N GLU A 90 1.70 -4.26 0.38
CA GLU A 90 1.66 -5.35 1.36
C GLU A 90 1.90 -4.86 2.79
N ALA A 91 1.29 -3.73 3.15
CA ALA A 91 1.56 -3.03 4.41
C ALA A 91 1.18 -3.84 5.64
N GLN A 92 0.28 -4.83 5.52
CA GLN A 92 -0.12 -5.68 6.64
C GLN A 92 1.05 -6.48 7.22
N PHE A 93 2.12 -6.65 6.46
CA PHE A 93 3.30 -7.40 6.90
C PHE A 93 4.37 -6.52 7.55
N PHE A 94 4.14 -5.22 7.64
CA PHE A 94 5.08 -4.32 8.31
C PHE A 94 4.87 -4.35 9.82
N ASP A 95 5.89 -3.89 10.54
CA ASP A 95 5.87 -3.75 11.98
C ASP A 95 5.02 -2.56 12.43
N GLY A 96 4.82 -2.42 13.74
CA GLY A 96 4.00 -1.37 14.32
C GLY A 96 4.56 0.05 14.20
N GLU A 97 5.79 0.19 13.71
CA GLU A 97 6.40 1.51 13.50
C GLU A 97 5.97 2.17 12.19
N LEU A 98 5.33 1.43 11.29
CA LEU A 98 4.96 1.96 9.98
C LEU A 98 4.03 3.19 10.06
N PRO A 99 2.99 3.21 10.89
CA PRO A 99 2.15 4.40 10.98
C PRO A 99 2.91 5.66 11.38
N GLY A 100 3.90 5.54 12.26
CA GLY A 100 4.75 6.66 12.66
C GLY A 100 5.57 7.20 11.50
N LEU A 101 6.19 6.33 10.72
CA LEU A 101 6.94 6.73 9.53
C LEU A 101 6.04 7.43 8.52
N VAL A 102 4.89 6.86 8.24
CA VAL A 102 3.94 7.42 7.28
C VAL A 102 3.51 8.83 7.71
N GLN A 103 3.21 9.01 8.99
CA GLN A 103 2.83 10.31 9.52
C GLN A 103 3.98 11.33 9.42
N ASP A 104 5.20 10.91 9.77
CA ASP A 104 6.37 11.78 9.65
C ASP A 104 6.56 12.27 8.21
N LEU A 105 6.44 11.38 7.25
CA LEU A 105 6.62 11.73 5.84
C LEU A 105 5.51 12.68 5.35
N ALA A 106 4.28 12.45 5.76
CA ALA A 106 3.17 13.34 5.42
C ALA A 106 3.39 14.72 6.02
N ASP A 107 3.87 14.79 7.26
CA ASP A 107 4.18 16.06 7.93
C ASP A 107 5.31 16.82 7.22
N GLU A 108 6.19 16.09 6.53
CA GLU A 108 7.26 16.68 5.70
C GLU A 108 6.77 17.15 4.33
N GLY A 109 5.49 16.97 4.03
CA GLY A 109 4.90 17.42 2.77
C GLY A 109 4.84 16.36 1.68
N LYS A 110 5.12 15.09 1.99
CA LYS A 110 5.11 14.02 1.00
C LYS A 110 3.73 13.39 0.87
N ARG A 111 3.46 12.84 -0.31
CA ARG A 111 2.26 12.03 -0.56
C ARG A 111 2.60 10.57 -0.28
N ILE A 112 1.83 9.92 0.58
CA ILE A 112 2.06 8.52 0.94
C ILE A 112 0.87 7.69 0.47
N ILE A 113 1.15 6.63 -0.28
CA ILE A 113 0.12 5.71 -0.76
C ILE A 113 0.43 4.33 -0.17
N VAL A 114 -0.49 3.83 0.64
CA VAL A 114 -0.31 2.54 1.31
C VAL A 114 -1.37 1.58 0.82
N ALA A 115 -0.96 0.38 0.44
CA ALA A 115 -1.89 -0.67 0.03
C ALA A 115 -1.69 -1.91 0.90
N GLY A 116 -2.77 -2.59 1.24
CA GLY A 116 -2.66 -3.80 2.03
C GLY A 116 -4.01 -4.42 2.36
N LEU A 117 -3.95 -5.59 2.99
CA LEU A 117 -5.12 -6.28 3.52
C LEU A 117 -5.51 -5.64 4.84
N ASP A 118 -6.74 -5.17 4.94
CA ASP A 118 -7.24 -4.60 6.20
C ASP A 118 -7.69 -5.70 7.18
N LEU A 119 -8.12 -6.84 6.65
CA LEU A 119 -8.54 -7.99 7.43
C LEU A 119 -7.79 -9.24 6.99
N ASP A 120 -7.49 -10.12 7.97
CA ASP A 120 -6.94 -11.43 7.66
C ASP A 120 -8.05 -12.41 7.25
N PHE A 121 -7.68 -13.67 6.98
CA PHE A 121 -8.66 -14.68 6.53
C PHE A 121 -9.73 -14.99 7.58
N ARG A 122 -9.49 -14.64 8.85
CA ARG A 122 -10.46 -14.83 9.95
C ARG A 122 -11.37 -13.62 10.12
N GLY A 123 -11.16 -12.55 9.32
CA GLY A 123 -11.90 -11.32 9.47
C GLY A 123 -11.40 -10.43 10.61
N GLU A 124 -10.20 -10.68 11.09
CA GLU A 124 -9.57 -9.86 12.13
C GLU A 124 -8.72 -8.75 11.52
N PRO A 125 -8.63 -7.59 12.17
CA PRO A 125 -7.76 -6.49 11.69
C PRO A 125 -6.32 -6.96 11.53
N PHE A 126 -5.67 -6.50 10.46
CA PHE A 126 -4.36 -7.03 10.05
C PHE A 126 -3.27 -5.98 10.23
N GLY A 127 -2.27 -6.31 11.05
CA GLY A 127 -1.04 -5.52 11.20
C GLY A 127 -1.27 -4.06 11.54
N PRO A 128 -0.53 -3.14 10.92
CA PRO A 128 -0.67 -1.70 11.18
C PRO A 128 -1.83 -1.04 10.43
N LEU A 129 -2.59 -1.78 9.61
CA LEU A 129 -3.64 -1.20 8.78
C LEU A 129 -4.72 -0.47 9.57
N PRO A 130 -5.20 -0.94 10.73
CA PRO A 130 -6.22 -0.19 11.46
C PRO A 130 -5.80 1.22 11.83
N ILE A 131 -4.55 1.40 12.24
CA ILE A 131 -4.03 2.73 12.61
C ILE A 131 -3.84 3.58 11.36
N LEU A 132 -3.32 3.00 10.29
CA LEU A 132 -3.17 3.71 9.02
C LEU A 132 -4.52 4.18 8.47
N LEU A 133 -5.54 3.33 8.53
CA LEU A 133 -6.89 3.68 8.11
C LEU A 133 -7.46 4.83 8.93
N ALA A 134 -7.22 4.82 10.24
CA ALA A 134 -7.73 5.88 11.11
C ALA A 134 -7.08 7.23 10.83
N ARG A 135 -5.81 7.25 10.41
CA ARG A 135 -5.04 8.48 10.19
C ARG A 135 -5.06 8.98 8.75
N ALA A 136 -5.48 8.15 7.80
CA ALA A 136 -5.45 8.52 6.38
C ALA A 136 -6.45 9.62 6.06
N GLU A 137 -6.05 10.55 5.20
CA GLU A 137 -6.96 11.57 4.65
C GLU A 137 -7.85 10.98 3.57
N HIS A 138 -7.36 9.96 2.85
CA HIS A 138 -8.11 9.30 1.79
C HIS A 138 -8.04 7.80 1.97
N VAL A 139 -9.20 7.16 2.01
CA VAL A 139 -9.32 5.71 2.14
C VAL A 139 -10.16 5.18 0.99
N GLU A 140 -9.64 4.18 0.31
CA GLU A 140 -10.42 3.42 -0.66
C GLU A 140 -10.48 1.98 -0.21
N LYS A 141 -11.68 1.51 0.09
CA LYS A 141 -11.90 0.13 0.49
C LYS A 141 -12.52 -0.62 -0.69
N LEU A 142 -11.73 -1.50 -1.29
CA LEU A 142 -12.13 -2.29 -2.44
C LEU A 142 -12.79 -3.58 -1.99
N THR A 143 -13.59 -4.15 -2.85
CA THR A 143 -14.21 -5.46 -2.63
C THR A 143 -13.87 -6.38 -3.79
N ALA A 144 -13.79 -7.69 -3.49
CA ALA A 144 -13.68 -8.71 -4.51
C ALA A 144 -15.07 -9.30 -4.76
N ILE A 145 -15.24 -10.00 -5.87
CA ILE A 145 -16.45 -10.74 -6.15
C ILE A 145 -16.28 -12.14 -5.57
N CYS A 146 -17.15 -12.51 -4.61
CA CYS A 146 -17.20 -13.86 -4.08
C CYS A 146 -17.70 -14.83 -5.17
N ARG A 147 -17.33 -16.11 -5.10
CA ARG A 147 -17.89 -17.14 -6.00
C ARG A 147 -19.41 -17.24 -5.90
N CYS A 148 -19.98 -16.77 -4.80
CA CYS A 148 -21.43 -16.70 -4.62
C CYS A 148 -22.09 -15.52 -5.34
N GLY A 149 -21.31 -14.67 -6.04
CA GLY A 149 -21.79 -13.49 -6.76
C GLY A 149 -21.95 -12.24 -5.89
N ARG A 150 -21.55 -12.29 -4.64
CA ARG A 150 -21.65 -11.15 -3.71
C ARG A 150 -20.29 -10.48 -3.55
N ALA A 151 -20.31 -9.21 -3.17
CA ALA A 151 -19.09 -8.50 -2.82
C ALA A 151 -18.45 -9.12 -1.58
N ALA A 152 -17.13 -9.31 -1.62
CA ALA A 152 -16.35 -9.83 -0.50
C ALA A 152 -15.50 -8.72 0.09
N THR A 153 -15.39 -8.67 1.42
CA THR A 153 -14.62 -7.65 2.14
C THR A 153 -13.41 -8.21 2.87
N ARG A 154 -13.25 -9.52 2.90
CA ARG A 154 -12.09 -10.14 3.55
C ARG A 154 -11.54 -11.27 2.68
N THR A 155 -10.24 -11.56 2.85
CA THR A 155 -9.57 -12.64 2.16
C THR A 155 -10.08 -13.99 2.67
N GLN A 156 -10.42 -14.86 1.75
CA GLN A 156 -10.81 -16.22 2.09
C GLN A 156 -9.64 -17.16 1.88
N ARG A 157 -9.26 -17.90 2.93
CA ARG A 157 -8.25 -18.92 2.83
C ARG A 157 -8.90 -20.23 2.37
N LEU A 158 -8.39 -20.81 1.29
CA LEU A 158 -8.84 -22.10 0.81
C LEU A 158 -8.02 -23.20 1.47
N ILE A 159 -8.69 -24.10 2.20
CA ILE A 159 -8.03 -25.21 2.88
C ILE A 159 -7.97 -26.39 1.89
N GLY A 160 -6.76 -26.98 1.74
CA GLY A 160 -6.54 -28.11 0.86
C GLY A 160 -6.46 -27.76 -0.61
N GLY A 161 -6.43 -26.47 -0.92
CA GLY A 161 -6.34 -25.99 -2.30
C GLY A 161 -5.27 -24.98 -2.50
#